data_701568d8e5aed51c097b3fa7bb997bda
#
_entry.id   701568d8e5aed51c097b3fa7bb997bda
#
_cell.length_a   1.000
_cell.length_b   1.000
_cell.length_c   1.000
_cell.angle_alpha   90.00
_cell.angle_beta   90.00
_cell.angle_gamma   90.00
#
_symmetry.space_group_name_H-M   'P 1'
#
loop_
_entity.id
_entity.type
_entity.pdbx_description
1 polymer ?
#
loop_
_entity_poly.entity_id
_entity_poly.type
_entity_poly.pdbx_seq_one_letter_code
_entity_poly.pdbx_strand_id
1 'polypeptide(L)'
;MITSVIAIVAASGTGAIVVGGFSLLDSVVAPNAGVSWVVLDHWDERDTPELQIQGVVDSVNRRLAAIEGAIVFAVRPPPIQGLGTTGGFQMELQDRGGVGVLQLEQMANALVAAGKTLV
;
A
#
# COMPACT_ATOMS: atom_id res chain seq x y z
N MET A 1 16.94 0.19 -10.11
CA MET A 1 15.56 0.31 -10.57
C MET A 1 14.67 0.19 -9.34
N ILE A 2 13.86 1.20 -9.03
CA ILE A 2 12.93 1.15 -7.89
C ILE A 2 11.76 0.27 -8.29
N THR A 3 11.57 -0.84 -7.60
CA THR A 3 10.54 -1.83 -7.95
C THR A 3 9.23 -1.59 -7.22
N SER A 4 9.26 -0.93 -6.08
CA SER A 4 8.04 -0.58 -5.35
C SER A 4 8.21 0.68 -4.51
N VAL A 5 7.23 1.55 -4.58
CA VAL A 5 7.09 2.73 -3.72
C VAL A 5 5.70 2.70 -3.10
N ILE A 6 5.64 2.86 -1.79
CA ILE A 6 4.39 2.96 -1.06
C ILE A 6 4.25 4.39 -0.60
N ALA A 7 3.17 5.05 -0.98
CA ALA A 7 2.79 6.34 -0.43
C ALA A 7 1.75 6.13 0.68
N ILE A 8 2.09 6.53 1.89
CA ILE A 8 1.16 6.57 3.01
C ILE A 8 0.66 7.99 3.15
N VAL A 9 -0.64 8.16 3.16
CA VAL A 9 -1.30 9.46 3.30
C VAL A 9 -1.76 9.62 4.75
N ALA A 10 -1.18 10.55 5.46
CA ALA A 10 -1.54 10.87 6.84
C ALA A 10 -2.15 12.27 6.95
N ALA A 11 -3.01 12.51 7.91
CA ALA A 11 -3.74 13.76 8.08
C ALA A 11 -3.01 14.76 8.99
N SER A 12 -2.95 16.00 8.56
CA SER A 12 -2.65 17.31 9.16
C SER A 12 -1.25 17.91 8.89
N GLY A 13 -1.24 18.94 8.02
CA GLY A 13 -0.09 19.76 7.63
C GLY A 13 0.34 19.51 6.18
N THR A 14 1.01 20.48 5.56
CA THR A 14 1.48 20.39 4.17
C THR A 14 2.90 19.83 4.13
N GLY A 15 3.08 18.64 3.64
CA GLY A 15 4.44 18.08 3.49
C GLY A 15 4.47 16.63 3.04
N ALA A 16 5.64 16.21 2.60
CA ALA A 16 5.92 14.81 2.30
C ALA A 16 7.28 14.42 2.84
N ILE A 17 7.36 13.26 3.46
CA ILE A 17 8.61 12.65 3.89
C ILE A 17 8.84 11.42 3.02
N VAL A 18 10.00 11.37 2.38
CA VAL A 18 10.35 10.25 1.49
C VAL A 18 11.57 9.52 2.05
N VAL A 19 11.45 8.21 2.17
CA VAL A 19 12.55 7.33 2.59
C VAL A 19 12.81 6.32 1.48
N GLY A 20 13.98 6.39 0.86
CA GLY A 20 14.45 5.42 -0.11
C GLY A 20 15.27 4.29 0.55
N GLY A 21 15.28 3.13 -0.07
CA GLY A 21 16.05 1.99 0.42
C GLY A 21 15.36 1.19 1.52
N PHE A 22 14.07 1.38 1.74
CA PHE A 22 13.30 0.67 2.74
C PHE A 22 11.94 0.21 2.20
N SER A 23 11.63 -1.09 2.36
CA SER A 23 10.32 -1.64 2.11
C SER A 23 9.50 -1.65 3.41
N LEU A 24 8.43 -0.87 3.42
CA LEU A 24 7.52 -0.85 4.58
C LEU A 24 6.68 -2.12 4.67
N LEU A 25 6.36 -2.73 3.53
CA LEU A 25 5.56 -3.97 3.49
C LEU A 25 6.30 -5.13 4.12
N ASP A 26 7.57 -5.27 3.79
CA ASP A 26 8.41 -6.38 4.26
C ASP A 26 9.19 -6.01 5.53
N SER A 27 9.18 -4.72 5.91
CA SER A 27 9.96 -4.16 7.04
C SER A 27 11.46 -4.44 6.93
N VAL A 28 11.98 -4.39 5.69
CA VAL A 28 13.39 -4.66 5.40
C VAL A 28 14.04 -3.53 4.61
N VAL A 29 15.36 -3.45 4.71
CA VAL A 29 16.17 -2.58 3.85
C VAL A 29 16.21 -3.19 2.45
N ALA A 30 15.69 -2.46 1.46
CA ALA A 30 15.60 -2.89 0.07
C ALA A 30 15.97 -1.71 -0.84
N PRO A 31 17.13 -1.75 -1.53
CA PRO A 31 17.61 -0.62 -2.35
C PRO A 31 16.67 -0.22 -3.48
N ASN A 32 15.81 -1.15 -3.90
CA ASN A 32 14.81 -0.98 -4.95
C ASN A 32 13.41 -0.61 -4.43
N ALA A 33 13.29 -0.32 -3.14
CA ALA A 33 12.04 0.08 -2.51
C ALA A 33 12.14 1.48 -1.90
N GLY A 34 10.98 2.10 -1.67
CA GLY A 34 10.86 3.37 -0.99
C GLY A 34 9.48 3.55 -0.40
N VAL A 35 9.38 4.42 0.59
CA VAL A 35 8.12 4.80 1.21
C VAL A 35 8.05 6.31 1.31
N SER A 36 6.86 6.85 1.10
CA SER A 36 6.57 8.27 1.27
C SER A 36 5.38 8.46 2.19
N TRP A 37 5.52 9.32 3.18
CA TRP A 37 4.40 9.82 3.98
C TRP A 37 4.01 11.18 3.45
N VAL A 38 2.78 11.30 3.00
CA VAL A 38 2.20 12.54 2.53
C VAL A 38 1.24 13.05 3.60
N VAL A 39 1.47 14.27 4.05
CA VAL A 39 0.65 14.93 5.06
C VAL A 39 -0.35 15.83 4.33
N LEU A 40 -1.62 15.62 4.59
CA LEU A 40 -2.71 16.41 3.98
C LEU A 40 -2.99 17.65 4.83
N ASP A 41 -3.58 18.67 4.22
CA ASP A 41 -4.09 19.84 4.90
C ASP A 41 -5.14 19.49 5.97
N HIS A 42 -5.42 20.43 6.86
CA HIS A 42 -6.38 20.21 7.94
C HIS A 42 -7.76 19.83 7.36
N TRP A 43 -8.49 18.98 8.09
CA TRP A 43 -9.81 18.50 7.64
C TRP A 43 -10.85 19.57 7.41
N ASP A 44 -10.76 20.72 8.13
CA ASP A 44 -11.63 21.88 7.92
C ASP A 44 -11.44 22.54 6.55
N GLU A 45 -10.32 22.29 5.89
CA GLU A 45 -10.00 22.77 4.55
C GLU A 45 -10.32 21.73 3.45
N ARG A 46 -10.86 20.57 3.85
CA ARG A 46 -11.16 19.44 2.99
C ARG A 46 -12.63 19.03 3.05
N ASP A 47 -13.51 19.99 2.75
CA ASP A 47 -14.96 19.84 2.91
C ASP A 47 -15.62 18.99 1.81
N THR A 48 -14.93 18.76 0.68
CA THR A 48 -15.49 17.98 -0.41
C THR A 48 -15.04 16.52 -0.36
N PRO A 49 -15.87 15.57 -0.84
CA PRO A 49 -15.54 14.14 -0.83
C PRO A 49 -14.22 13.81 -1.53
N GLU A 50 -13.87 14.57 -2.58
CA GLU A 50 -12.65 14.39 -3.37
C GLU A 50 -11.40 14.77 -2.57
N LEU A 51 -11.51 15.70 -1.63
CA LEU A 51 -10.43 16.15 -0.76
C LEU A 51 -10.32 15.32 0.53
N GLN A 52 -11.29 14.46 0.79
CA GLN A 52 -11.17 13.52 1.89
C GLN A 52 -10.15 12.42 1.57
N ILE A 53 -9.62 11.79 2.61
CA ILE A 53 -8.52 10.82 2.49
C ILE A 53 -8.79 9.71 1.46
N GLN A 54 -10.04 9.24 1.34
CA GLN A 54 -10.41 8.22 0.36
C GLN A 54 -10.33 8.77 -1.07
N GLY A 55 -10.95 9.92 -1.32
CA GLY A 55 -10.92 10.58 -2.64
C GLY A 55 -9.50 10.91 -3.10
N VAL A 56 -8.67 11.39 -2.17
CA VAL A 56 -7.25 11.66 -2.44
C VAL A 56 -6.51 10.37 -2.80
N VAL A 57 -6.65 9.31 -2.01
CA VAL A 57 -5.99 8.01 -2.26
C VAL A 57 -6.41 7.45 -3.61
N ASP A 58 -7.70 7.47 -3.95
CA ASP A 58 -8.21 6.97 -5.23
C ASP A 58 -7.69 7.81 -6.41
N SER A 59 -7.63 9.13 -6.25
CA SER A 59 -7.10 10.03 -7.26
C SER A 59 -5.60 9.83 -7.49
N VAL A 60 -4.84 9.70 -6.41
CA VAL A 60 -3.40 9.44 -6.45
C VAL A 60 -3.12 8.08 -7.10
N ASN A 61 -3.79 7.03 -6.70
CA ASN A 61 -3.61 5.69 -7.27
C ASN A 61 -3.88 5.64 -8.77
N ARG A 62 -4.88 6.37 -9.26
CA ARG A 62 -5.13 6.48 -10.71
C ARG A 62 -3.96 7.13 -11.47
N ARG A 63 -3.30 8.12 -10.88
CA ARG A 63 -2.12 8.77 -11.46
C ARG A 63 -0.88 7.90 -11.35
N LEU A 64 -0.70 7.21 -10.23
CA LEU A 64 0.44 6.32 -10.00
C LEU A 64 0.42 5.10 -10.91
N ALA A 65 -0.76 4.61 -11.30
CA ALA A 65 -0.93 3.51 -12.25
C ALA A 65 -0.34 3.79 -13.64
N ALA A 66 -0.10 5.05 -14.00
CA ALA A 66 0.55 5.44 -15.25
C ALA A 66 2.09 5.38 -15.19
N ILE A 67 2.67 5.11 -14.03
CA ILE A 67 4.13 5.03 -13.88
C ILE A 67 4.60 3.67 -14.37
N GLU A 68 5.36 3.69 -15.45
CA GLU A 68 6.01 2.49 -16.00
C GLU A 68 7.34 2.24 -15.29
N GLY A 69 7.66 0.97 -15.04
CA GLY A 69 8.95 0.55 -14.46
C GLY A 69 9.00 0.56 -12.92
N ALA A 70 7.91 0.92 -12.24
CA ALA A 70 7.79 0.78 -10.80
C ALA A 70 6.35 0.43 -10.41
N ILE A 71 6.19 -0.35 -9.35
CA ILE A 71 4.89 -0.59 -8.71
C ILE A 71 4.74 0.46 -7.62
N VAL A 72 3.82 1.41 -7.82
CA VAL A 72 3.59 2.52 -6.90
C VAL A 72 2.12 2.56 -6.53
N PHE A 73 1.82 2.62 -5.25
CA PHE A 73 0.46 2.73 -4.77
C PHE A 73 0.38 3.52 -3.47
N ALA A 74 -0.74 4.18 -3.26
CA ALA A 74 -1.05 4.92 -2.05
C ALA A 74 -2.04 4.13 -1.18
N VAL A 75 -1.79 4.13 0.13
CA VAL A 75 -2.65 3.49 1.11
C VAL A 75 -2.93 4.43 2.28
N ARG A 76 -4.04 4.24 2.94
CA ARG A 76 -4.32 4.90 4.21
C ARG A 76 -3.55 4.21 5.33
N PRO A 77 -3.00 4.96 6.29
CA PRO A 77 -2.48 4.34 7.50
C PRO A 77 -3.61 3.61 8.25
N PRO A 78 -3.32 2.50 8.93
CA PRO A 78 -4.32 1.82 9.75
C PRO A 78 -4.81 2.75 10.86
N PRO A 79 -6.10 2.69 11.23
CA PRO A 79 -6.67 3.56 12.25
C PRO A 79 -6.10 3.30 13.65
N ILE A 80 -5.50 2.13 13.85
CA ILE A 80 -4.84 1.74 15.10
C ILE A 80 -3.40 1.33 14.79
N GLN A 81 -2.45 2.06 15.36
CA GLN A 81 -1.03 1.73 15.21
C GLN A 81 -0.73 0.38 15.89
N GLY A 82 0.02 -0.47 15.22
CA GLY A 82 0.41 -1.80 15.72
C GLY A 82 -0.51 -2.94 15.28
N LEU A 83 -1.63 -2.68 14.61
CA LEU A 83 -2.49 -3.71 14.02
C LEU A 83 -2.24 -3.92 12.50
N GLY A 84 -0.99 -3.85 12.09
CA GLY A 84 -0.57 -4.03 10.70
C GLY A 84 -0.12 -2.72 10.06
N THR A 85 0.50 -2.81 8.89
CA THR A 85 1.02 -1.68 8.11
C THR A 85 -0.04 -1.04 7.21
N THR A 86 -1.10 -1.77 6.92
CA THR A 86 -2.27 -1.33 6.15
C THR A 86 -3.54 -1.88 6.83
N GLY A 87 -4.68 -1.23 6.61
CA GLY A 87 -5.95 -1.79 7.09
C GLY A 87 -6.20 -3.16 6.45
N GLY A 88 -6.69 -4.13 7.25
CA GLY A 88 -6.95 -5.49 6.81
C GLY A 88 -6.28 -6.54 7.70
N PHE A 89 -6.09 -7.72 7.14
CA PHE A 89 -5.35 -8.81 7.78
C PHE A 89 -4.22 -9.28 6.85
N GLN A 90 -3.16 -9.76 7.45
CA GLN A 90 -2.05 -10.39 6.75
C GLN A 90 -2.12 -11.89 6.94
N MET A 91 -1.92 -12.63 5.86
CA MET A 91 -1.90 -14.08 5.87
C MET A 91 -0.65 -14.60 5.15
N GLU A 92 0.00 -15.57 5.74
CA GLU A 92 1.10 -16.29 5.13
C GLU A 92 0.62 -17.64 4.60
N LEU A 93 0.88 -17.92 3.32
CA LEU A 93 0.63 -19.22 2.71
C LEU A 93 1.95 -19.98 2.58
N GLN A 94 2.04 -21.12 3.23
CA GLN A 94 3.25 -21.94 3.23
C GLN A 94 3.04 -23.25 2.49
N ASP A 95 3.98 -23.60 1.62
CA ASP A 95 4.04 -24.93 1.02
C ASP A 95 4.69 -25.93 1.98
N ARG A 96 3.87 -26.68 2.72
CA ARG A 96 4.31 -27.74 3.62
C ARG A 96 4.29 -29.13 2.96
N GLY A 97 3.67 -29.24 1.79
CA GLY A 97 3.53 -30.48 1.04
C GLY A 97 4.54 -30.67 -0.08
N GLY A 98 5.33 -29.62 -0.38
CA GLY A 98 6.30 -29.68 -1.49
C GLY A 98 5.66 -29.64 -2.87
N VAL A 99 4.50 -28.95 -2.99
CA VAL A 99 3.77 -28.81 -4.29
C VAL A 99 4.49 -27.90 -5.28
N GLY A 100 5.42 -27.09 -4.79
CA GLY A 100 6.26 -26.20 -5.59
C GLY A 100 5.70 -24.78 -5.75
N VAL A 101 6.62 -23.88 -6.10
CA VAL A 101 6.37 -22.42 -6.14
C VAL A 101 5.23 -22.03 -7.09
N LEU A 102 5.16 -22.66 -8.26
CA LEU A 102 4.09 -22.35 -9.24
C LEU A 102 2.69 -22.69 -8.74
N GLN A 103 2.52 -23.82 -8.05
CA GLN A 103 1.24 -24.20 -7.48
C GLN A 103 0.92 -23.32 -6.27
N LEU A 104 1.90 -22.97 -5.45
CA LEU A 104 1.71 -22.04 -4.34
C LEU A 104 1.24 -20.68 -4.82
N GLU A 105 1.84 -20.14 -5.89
CA GLU A 105 1.43 -18.88 -6.52
C GLU A 105 0.00 -18.94 -7.05
N GLN A 106 -0.37 -20.02 -7.73
CA GLN A 106 -1.74 -20.22 -8.22
C GLN A 106 -2.76 -20.24 -7.09
N MET A 107 -2.45 -20.94 -6.00
CA MET A 107 -3.30 -20.99 -4.80
C MET A 107 -3.42 -19.62 -4.12
N ALA A 108 -2.31 -18.87 -4.03
CA ALA A 108 -2.31 -17.52 -3.48
C ALA A 108 -3.20 -16.59 -4.31
N ASN A 109 -3.06 -16.62 -5.64
CA ASN A 109 -3.87 -15.80 -6.54
C ASN A 109 -5.36 -16.17 -6.49
N ALA A 110 -5.69 -17.46 -6.40
CA ALA A 110 -7.07 -17.92 -6.23
C ALA A 110 -7.69 -17.44 -4.92
N LEU A 111 -6.91 -17.47 -3.84
CA LEU A 111 -7.35 -16.99 -2.53
C LEU A 111 -7.60 -15.49 -2.52
N VAL A 112 -6.70 -14.70 -3.13
CA VAL A 112 -6.87 -13.24 -3.29
C VAL A 112 -8.13 -12.94 -4.12
N ALA A 113 -8.35 -13.68 -5.21
CA ALA A 113 -9.54 -13.50 -6.05
C ALA A 113 -10.83 -13.82 -5.26
N ALA A 114 -10.85 -14.92 -4.51
CA ALA A 114 -11.98 -15.27 -3.66
C ALA A 114 -12.25 -14.22 -2.56
N GLY A 115 -11.19 -13.68 -1.95
CA GLY A 115 -11.31 -12.61 -0.95
C GLY A 115 -11.95 -11.33 -1.50
N LYS A 116 -11.66 -10.97 -2.75
CA LYS A 116 -12.25 -9.79 -3.41
C LYS A 116 -13.75 -9.93 -3.70
N THR A 117 -14.28 -11.14 -3.77
CA THR A 117 -15.70 -11.40 -4.03
C THR A 117 -16.55 -11.41 -2.75
N LEU A 118 -15.94 -11.37 -1.58
CA LEU A 118 -16.61 -11.41 -0.28
C LEU A 118 -16.80 -10.01 0.36
N VAL A 119 -16.34 -8.94 -0.32
CA VAL A 119 -16.41 -7.55 0.18
C VAL A 119 -17.43 -6.74 -0.61
#